data_c5a77ef6f2b6ef04d3a90bd525d32a5e
#
_entry.id   c5a77ef6f2b6ef04d3a90bd525d32a5e
#
_cell.length_a   1.000
_cell.length_b   1.000
_cell.length_c   1.000
_cell.angle_alpha   90.00
_cell.angle_beta   90.00
_cell.angle_gamma   90.00
#
_symmetry.space_group_name_H-M   'P 1'
#
loop_
_entity.id
_entity.type
_entity.pdbx_description
1 polymer ?
#
loop_
_entity_poly.entity_id
_entity_poly.type
_entity_poly.pdbx_seq_one_letter_code
_entity_poly.pdbx_strand_id
1 'polypeptide(L)'
;MKKEKIVTAKTSSDFGKYLLLSIIMLLIGAGGLYALMYFFPEPFVKTITEEVVNKNVTVTDSGIADAVEKVYDAVVVVKTYVNKEAYATGTGFVYKKDGDKAYILTNNHVIDSADSIYAVFSDGYVVETKVEGKDSYSDTAVLSIESSKALSVATMGSSENARLGDTVFTVGAPINADTYSGTVTRGILSGKNRLVSVSSSNSSRADMMMSVLQTDAAINSGNSGGPLLNANGEVIGMNSLKLSSSSSTSTATIEGMGFAIPIETALKYAAKLEKGETIERPSLGVSMLNVSDFNYPTINNLGVSSGVYIQTVVSGSPAEKGGIKNGDIIVSADDKDVTNLAYLRYLLYNHTVGDTMKIKVYRKGEYKELTITLD
;
A
#
# COMPACT_ATOMS: atom_id res chain seq x y z
N MET A 1 73.68 78.41 0.10
CA MET A 1 73.24 77.14 -0.38
C MET A 1 73.33 76.11 0.78
N LYS A 2 72.20 75.79 1.46
CA LYS A 2 72.16 74.79 2.52
C LYS A 2 71.90 73.40 1.86
N LYS A 3 72.81 72.46 2.10
CA LYS A 3 72.64 71.07 1.68
C LYS A 3 71.68 70.39 2.65
N GLU A 4 70.51 69.94 2.16
CA GLU A 4 69.64 69.07 2.91
C GLU A 4 70.24 67.65 2.96
N LYS A 5 70.33 67.08 4.17
CA LYS A 5 70.69 65.68 4.39
C LYS A 5 69.39 64.83 4.30
N ILE A 6 69.28 63.97 3.28
CA ILE A 6 68.22 62.95 3.18
C ILE A 6 68.58 61.83 4.19
N VAL A 7 67.72 61.68 5.18
CA VAL A 7 67.82 60.59 6.13
C VAL A 7 66.99 59.44 5.55
N THR A 8 67.66 58.46 5.04
CA THR A 8 67.00 57.19 4.63
C THR A 8 66.69 56.37 5.87
N ALA A 9 65.39 56.18 6.20
CA ALA A 9 64.95 55.30 7.23
C ALA A 9 65.11 53.84 6.71
N LYS A 10 65.94 53.08 7.42
CA LYS A 10 66.14 51.66 7.16
C LYS A 10 64.99 50.91 7.81
N THR A 11 63.89 50.56 7.04
CA THR A 11 62.84 49.67 7.49
C THR A 11 63.41 48.29 7.52
N SER A 12 63.75 47.77 8.72
CA SER A 12 64.01 46.36 8.88
C SER A 12 62.64 45.65 8.77
N SER A 13 62.50 44.95 7.70
CA SER A 13 61.27 44.13 7.48
C SER A 13 61.26 42.96 8.47
N ASP A 14 60.48 43.07 9.55
CA ASP A 14 60.18 41.94 10.46
C ASP A 14 59.22 40.96 9.86
N PHE A 15 58.88 41.11 8.58
CA PHE A 15 57.98 40.24 7.84
C PHE A 15 58.38 38.74 7.93
N GLY A 16 59.67 38.46 7.78
CA GLY A 16 60.19 37.10 7.91
C GLY A 16 59.97 36.46 9.29
N LYS A 17 60.08 37.29 10.36
CA LYS A 17 59.79 36.79 11.72
C LYS A 17 58.32 36.51 11.94
N TYR A 18 57.42 37.35 11.46
CA TYR A 18 55.97 37.13 11.56
C TYR A 18 55.53 35.95 10.69
N LEU A 19 56.10 35.76 9.50
CA LEU A 19 55.85 34.60 8.66
C LEU A 19 56.29 33.32 9.33
N LEU A 20 57.49 33.29 9.92
CA LEU A 20 57.99 32.11 10.66
C LEU A 20 57.12 31.82 11.88
N LEU A 21 56.69 32.85 12.62
CA LEU A 21 55.80 32.70 13.77
C LEU A 21 54.44 32.10 13.36
N SER A 22 53.88 32.54 12.24
CA SER A 22 52.59 32.01 11.68
C SER A 22 52.71 30.54 11.30
N ILE A 23 53.81 30.14 10.66
CA ILE A 23 54.08 28.75 10.30
C ILE A 23 54.22 27.87 11.56
N ILE A 24 54.92 28.34 12.58
CA ILE A 24 55.08 27.64 13.85
C ILE A 24 53.72 27.44 14.54
N MET A 25 52.87 28.49 14.58
CA MET A 25 51.55 28.43 15.18
C MET A 25 50.62 27.46 14.41
N LEU A 26 50.72 27.42 13.06
CA LEU A 26 49.97 26.49 12.22
C LEU A 26 50.40 25.04 12.44
N LEU A 27 51.71 24.78 12.60
CA LEU A 27 52.22 23.46 12.92
C LEU A 27 51.83 23.01 14.35
N ILE A 28 51.82 23.92 15.32
CA ILE A 28 51.35 23.63 16.69
C ILE A 28 49.85 23.33 16.67
N GLY A 29 49.06 24.11 15.92
CA GLY A 29 47.62 23.86 15.76
C GLY A 29 47.32 22.54 15.09
N ALA A 30 47.99 22.19 14.00
CA ALA A 30 47.86 20.94 13.29
C ALA A 30 48.30 19.72 14.15
N GLY A 31 49.43 19.90 14.87
CA GLY A 31 49.94 18.90 15.83
C GLY A 31 48.97 18.68 16.99
N GLY A 32 48.38 19.74 17.51
CA GLY A 32 47.37 19.68 18.57
C GLY A 32 46.11 18.98 18.11
N LEU A 33 45.63 19.28 16.89
CA LEU A 33 44.49 18.62 16.31
C LEU A 33 44.74 17.12 16.04
N TYR A 34 45.95 16.81 15.55
CA TYR A 34 46.37 15.42 15.35
C TYR A 34 46.46 14.64 16.70
N ALA A 35 47.04 15.27 17.73
CA ALA A 35 47.10 14.67 19.06
C ALA A 35 45.68 14.45 19.65
N LEU A 36 44.77 15.43 19.45
CA LEU A 36 43.38 15.31 19.89
C LEU A 36 42.67 14.12 19.19
N MET A 37 42.86 13.98 17.87
CA MET A 37 42.32 12.86 17.10
C MET A 37 42.94 11.50 17.50
N TYR A 38 44.23 11.50 17.86
CA TYR A 38 44.92 10.27 18.23
C TYR A 38 44.59 9.80 19.65
N PHE A 39 44.53 10.71 20.64
CA PHE A 39 44.26 10.38 22.03
C PHE A 39 42.77 10.33 22.38
N PHE A 40 41.92 10.99 21.61
CA PHE A 40 40.47 11.03 21.80
C PHE A 40 39.73 10.72 20.47
N PRO A 41 39.84 9.48 19.97
CA PRO A 41 39.25 9.13 18.68
C PRO A 41 37.72 9.01 18.72
N GLU A 42 37.12 8.74 19.88
CA GLU A 42 35.70 8.40 20.04
C GLU A 42 34.71 9.38 19.41
N PRO A 43 34.81 10.73 19.60
CA PRO A 43 33.84 11.63 19.03
C PRO A 43 33.94 11.75 17.50
N PHE A 44 35.12 11.47 16.91
CA PHE A 44 35.32 11.57 15.46
C PHE A 44 34.98 10.25 14.73
N VAL A 45 35.30 9.11 15.35
CA VAL A 45 35.05 7.79 14.78
C VAL A 45 33.58 7.39 14.94
N LYS A 46 32.95 7.72 16.07
CA LYS A 46 31.55 7.37 16.33
C LYS A 46 30.57 8.05 15.36
N THR A 47 30.81 9.33 15.04
CA THR A 47 29.95 10.06 14.09
C THR A 47 30.08 9.51 12.68
N ILE A 48 31.28 9.14 12.22
CA ILE A 48 31.50 8.58 10.89
C ILE A 48 30.93 7.15 10.80
N THR A 49 31.08 6.35 11.87
CA THR A 49 30.61 4.96 11.90
C THR A 49 29.08 4.89 11.95
N GLU A 50 28.41 5.76 12.72
CA GLU A 50 26.94 5.81 12.76
C GLU A 50 26.34 6.31 11.44
N GLU A 51 26.96 7.26 10.75
CA GLU A 51 26.46 7.74 9.44
C GLU A 51 26.67 6.73 8.32
N VAL A 52 27.74 5.94 8.34
CA VAL A 52 28.02 4.91 7.33
C VAL A 52 27.19 3.66 7.56
N VAL A 53 26.95 3.24 8.83
CA VAL A 53 26.13 2.06 9.14
C VAL A 53 24.65 2.31 8.85
N ASN A 54 24.15 3.55 8.96
CA ASN A 54 22.77 3.88 8.63
C ASN A 54 22.49 4.07 7.12
N LYS A 55 23.52 4.09 6.25
CA LYS A 55 23.34 4.32 4.80
C LYS A 55 23.51 3.08 3.92
N ASN A 56 24.02 2.00 4.44
CA ASN A 56 24.22 0.77 3.66
C ASN A 56 23.36 -0.37 4.19
N VAL A 57 22.05 -0.33 3.93
CA VAL A 57 21.28 -1.57 3.89
C VAL A 57 21.67 -2.30 2.60
N THR A 58 22.78 -3.03 2.63
CA THR A 58 23.10 -3.97 1.58
C THR A 58 22.13 -5.14 1.75
N VAL A 59 21.10 -5.21 0.92
CA VAL A 59 20.24 -6.39 0.84
C VAL A 59 21.10 -7.51 0.25
N THR A 60 21.69 -8.33 1.13
CA THR A 60 22.39 -9.54 0.72
C THR A 60 21.40 -10.67 0.52
N ASP A 61 21.72 -11.65 -0.31
CA ASP A 61 20.85 -12.83 -0.48
C ASP A 61 20.63 -13.58 0.85
N SER A 62 21.60 -13.56 1.77
CA SER A 62 21.43 -14.08 3.14
C SER A 62 20.37 -13.29 3.92
N GLY A 63 20.27 -11.98 3.75
CA GLY A 63 19.26 -11.15 4.44
C GLY A 63 17.82 -11.48 4.06
N ILE A 64 17.57 -11.90 2.81
CA ILE A 64 16.23 -12.34 2.40
C ILE A 64 15.90 -13.72 3.01
N ALA A 65 16.86 -14.65 3.05
CA ALA A 65 16.64 -15.96 3.70
C ALA A 65 16.28 -15.79 5.19
N ASP A 66 17.05 -14.96 5.92
CA ASP A 66 16.77 -14.65 7.33
C ASP A 66 15.38 -13.97 7.52
N ALA A 67 14.98 -13.11 6.56
CA ALA A 67 13.68 -12.47 6.59
C ALA A 67 12.53 -13.46 6.32
N VAL A 68 12.74 -14.43 5.44
CA VAL A 68 11.79 -15.53 5.19
C VAL A 68 11.62 -16.38 6.44
N GLU A 69 12.71 -16.79 7.11
CA GLU A 69 12.64 -17.60 8.33
C GLU A 69 11.81 -16.92 9.44
N LYS A 70 11.90 -15.59 9.57
CA LYS A 70 11.13 -14.83 10.58
C LYS A 70 9.62 -14.91 10.38
N VAL A 71 9.15 -15.03 9.14
CA VAL A 71 7.72 -14.95 8.82
C VAL A 71 7.12 -16.30 8.44
N TYR A 72 7.95 -17.28 8.09
CA TYR A 72 7.54 -18.54 7.49
C TYR A 72 6.44 -19.26 8.29
N ASP A 73 6.62 -19.36 9.60
CA ASP A 73 5.69 -20.01 10.53
C ASP A 73 4.43 -19.19 10.85
N ALA A 74 4.40 -17.93 10.43
CA ALA A 74 3.20 -17.09 10.51
C ALA A 74 2.32 -17.18 9.27
N VAL A 75 2.84 -17.73 8.15
CA VAL A 75 2.10 -17.88 6.89
C VAL A 75 1.41 -19.23 6.87
N VAL A 76 0.15 -19.23 6.42
CA VAL A 76 -0.70 -20.43 6.35
C VAL A 76 -1.27 -20.59 4.94
N VAL A 77 -1.45 -21.83 4.53
CA VAL A 77 -2.29 -22.15 3.38
C VAL A 77 -3.74 -22.13 3.81
N VAL A 78 -4.59 -21.38 3.10
CA VAL A 78 -6.03 -21.35 3.32
C VAL A 78 -6.70 -22.29 2.33
N LYS A 79 -7.24 -23.39 2.80
CA LYS A 79 -8.03 -24.36 2.00
C LYS A 79 -9.50 -24.20 2.27
N THR A 80 -10.30 -24.10 1.22
CA THR A 80 -11.75 -23.91 1.31
C THR A 80 -12.51 -25.04 0.65
N TYR A 81 -13.67 -25.32 1.20
CA TYR A 81 -14.53 -26.42 0.75
C TYR A 81 -15.96 -25.94 0.60
N VAL A 82 -16.66 -26.51 -0.40
CA VAL A 82 -18.10 -26.36 -0.63
C VAL A 82 -18.69 -27.74 -0.74
N ASN A 83 -19.73 -28.05 0.04
CA ASN A 83 -20.33 -29.38 0.10
C ASN A 83 -19.32 -30.52 0.35
N LYS A 84 -18.27 -30.25 1.15
CA LYS A 84 -17.14 -31.14 1.48
C LYS A 84 -16.16 -31.40 0.31
N GLU A 85 -16.35 -30.77 -0.85
CA GLU A 85 -15.43 -30.86 -1.96
C GLU A 85 -14.46 -29.64 -1.92
N ALA A 86 -13.19 -29.86 -2.28
CA ALA A 86 -12.22 -28.80 -2.35
C ALA A 86 -12.66 -27.74 -3.37
N TYR A 87 -12.74 -26.49 -2.95
CA TYR A 87 -13.24 -25.37 -3.76
C TYR A 87 -12.15 -24.44 -4.23
N ALA A 88 -11.41 -23.85 -3.30
CA ALA A 88 -10.32 -22.93 -3.60
C ALA A 88 -9.16 -23.07 -2.61
N THR A 89 -8.01 -22.57 -3.02
CA THR A 89 -6.82 -22.48 -2.18
C THR A 89 -6.20 -21.11 -2.32
N GLY A 90 -5.77 -20.55 -1.21
CA GLY A 90 -5.04 -19.29 -1.13
C GLY A 90 -4.04 -19.33 0.01
N THR A 91 -3.57 -18.17 0.38
CA THR A 91 -2.64 -17.96 1.49
C THR A 91 -3.29 -17.02 2.51
N GLY A 92 -2.86 -17.13 3.75
CA GLY A 92 -3.14 -16.16 4.81
C GLY A 92 -1.91 -15.99 5.70
N PHE A 93 -1.98 -15.09 6.64
CA PHE A 93 -0.93 -14.94 7.65
C PHE A 93 -1.52 -14.55 8.99
N VAL A 94 -0.95 -15.11 10.06
CA VAL A 94 -1.31 -14.74 11.43
C VAL A 94 -0.75 -13.35 11.70
N TYR A 95 -1.63 -12.37 11.89
CA TYR A 95 -1.21 -10.99 12.10
C TYR A 95 -1.35 -10.51 13.55
N LYS A 96 -2.07 -11.28 14.39
CA LYS A 96 -2.34 -10.89 15.78
C LYS A 96 -2.67 -12.10 16.63
N LYS A 97 -2.23 -12.11 17.87
CA LYS A 97 -2.78 -12.93 18.97
C LYS A 97 -3.43 -12.01 20.00
N ASP A 98 -4.64 -12.35 20.47
CA ASP A 98 -5.36 -11.59 21.47
C ASP A 98 -6.17 -12.55 22.36
N GLY A 99 -5.77 -12.69 23.62
CA GLY A 99 -6.33 -13.68 24.52
C GLY A 99 -6.20 -15.11 23.98
N ASP A 100 -7.32 -15.81 23.92
CA ASP A 100 -7.37 -17.21 23.46
C ASP A 100 -7.45 -17.36 21.93
N LYS A 101 -7.44 -16.24 21.18
CA LYS A 101 -7.54 -16.24 19.73
C LYS A 101 -6.27 -15.80 19.04
N ALA A 102 -5.98 -16.42 17.91
CA ALA A 102 -5.07 -15.92 16.90
C ALA A 102 -5.88 -15.57 15.64
N TYR A 103 -5.59 -14.42 15.06
CA TYR A 103 -6.29 -13.90 13.90
C TYR A 103 -5.44 -14.04 12.65
N ILE A 104 -6.05 -14.53 11.58
CA ILE A 104 -5.44 -14.75 10.28
C ILE A 104 -6.08 -13.77 9.30
N LEU A 105 -5.26 -13.02 8.58
CA LEU A 105 -5.68 -12.16 7.49
C LEU A 105 -5.54 -12.90 6.17
N THR A 106 -6.55 -12.78 5.30
CA THR A 106 -6.57 -13.33 3.94
C THR A 106 -7.49 -12.49 3.04
N ASN A 107 -7.57 -12.80 1.76
CA ASN A 107 -8.52 -12.14 0.87
C ASN A 107 -9.94 -12.69 1.01
N ASN A 108 -10.93 -11.81 0.84
CA ASN A 108 -12.32 -12.23 0.79
C ASN A 108 -12.59 -13.23 -0.35
N HIS A 109 -12.07 -12.98 -1.55
CA HIS A 109 -12.31 -13.87 -2.70
C HIS A 109 -11.75 -15.29 -2.52
N VAL A 110 -10.78 -15.49 -1.62
CA VAL A 110 -10.25 -16.83 -1.29
C VAL A 110 -11.28 -17.66 -0.52
N ILE A 111 -12.05 -17.00 0.35
CA ILE A 111 -13.01 -17.69 1.24
C ILE A 111 -14.47 -17.48 0.83
N ASP A 112 -14.71 -16.75 -0.26
CA ASP A 112 -16.08 -16.45 -0.68
C ASP A 112 -16.80 -17.73 -1.10
N SER A 113 -18.07 -17.88 -0.68
CA SER A 113 -18.91 -19.06 -0.92
C SER A 113 -18.46 -20.37 -0.25
N ALA A 114 -17.41 -20.36 0.60
CA ALA A 114 -16.96 -21.55 1.30
C ALA A 114 -17.87 -21.91 2.49
N ASP A 115 -18.16 -23.21 2.65
CA ASP A 115 -18.89 -23.75 3.80
C ASP A 115 -17.95 -24.03 4.98
N SER A 116 -16.70 -24.45 4.69
CA SER A 116 -15.68 -24.71 5.68
C SER A 116 -14.30 -24.26 5.19
N ILE A 117 -13.50 -23.77 6.11
CA ILE A 117 -12.21 -23.15 5.83
C ILE A 117 -11.18 -23.70 6.81
N TYR A 118 -10.04 -24.14 6.29
CA TYR A 118 -8.95 -24.70 7.06
C TYR A 118 -7.66 -23.92 6.82
N ALA A 119 -6.93 -23.66 7.88
CA ALA A 119 -5.55 -23.16 7.81
C ALA A 119 -4.58 -24.34 7.96
N VAL A 120 -3.60 -24.42 7.05
CA VAL A 120 -2.51 -25.41 7.10
C VAL A 120 -1.22 -24.66 7.37
N PHE A 121 -0.58 -24.99 8.48
CA PHE A 121 0.68 -24.38 8.92
C PHE A 121 1.89 -25.02 8.26
N SER A 122 3.07 -24.41 8.44
CA SER A 122 4.35 -24.86 7.88
C SER A 122 4.76 -26.27 8.33
N ASP A 123 4.37 -26.68 9.53
CA ASP A 123 4.59 -28.01 10.09
C ASP A 123 3.59 -29.08 9.61
N GLY A 124 2.64 -28.69 8.72
CA GLY A 124 1.59 -29.55 8.21
C GLY A 124 0.36 -29.65 9.12
N TYR A 125 0.34 -28.94 10.26
CA TYR A 125 -0.81 -28.94 11.15
C TYR A 125 -2.01 -28.25 10.47
N VAL A 126 -3.16 -28.93 10.49
CA VAL A 126 -4.40 -28.45 9.89
C VAL A 126 -5.38 -28.05 10.98
N VAL A 127 -5.91 -26.85 10.92
CA VAL A 127 -6.92 -26.35 11.86
C VAL A 127 -8.10 -25.74 11.13
N GLU A 128 -9.32 -26.10 11.56
CA GLU A 128 -10.54 -25.44 11.09
C GLU A 128 -10.58 -24.01 11.64
N THR A 129 -10.94 -23.06 10.78
CA THR A 129 -10.97 -21.64 11.13
C THR A 129 -12.41 -21.16 11.27
N LYS A 130 -12.62 -20.14 12.08
CA LYS A 130 -13.88 -19.40 12.15
C LYS A 130 -13.73 -18.08 11.38
N VAL A 131 -14.70 -17.77 10.52
CA VAL A 131 -14.79 -16.43 9.90
C VAL A 131 -15.31 -15.45 10.93
N GLU A 132 -14.50 -14.46 11.31
CA GLU A 132 -14.94 -13.36 12.19
C GLU A 132 -15.64 -12.28 11.37
N GLY A 133 -15.14 -11.97 10.18
CA GLY A 133 -15.78 -11.05 9.24
C GLY A 133 -15.11 -11.07 7.88
N LYS A 134 -15.82 -10.60 6.87
CA LYS A 134 -15.31 -10.46 5.50
C LYS A 134 -15.92 -9.26 4.80
N ASP A 135 -15.20 -8.68 3.86
CA ASP A 135 -15.64 -7.56 3.08
C ASP A 135 -15.17 -7.66 1.62
N SER A 136 -16.12 -7.72 0.72
CA SER A 136 -15.86 -7.95 -0.71
C SER A 136 -15.29 -6.73 -1.41
N TYR A 137 -15.53 -5.51 -0.90
CA TYR A 137 -15.01 -4.29 -1.50
C TYR A 137 -13.51 -4.13 -1.25
N SER A 138 -13.09 -4.27 0.00
CA SER A 138 -11.66 -4.21 0.37
C SER A 138 -10.92 -5.51 0.07
N ASP A 139 -11.62 -6.54 -0.38
CA ASP A 139 -11.11 -7.90 -0.59
C ASP A 139 -10.38 -8.46 0.64
N THR A 140 -10.90 -8.16 1.83
CA THR A 140 -10.29 -8.51 3.12
C THR A 140 -11.20 -9.45 3.89
N ALA A 141 -10.61 -10.48 4.49
CA ALA A 141 -11.29 -11.38 5.41
C ALA A 141 -10.43 -11.67 6.64
N VAL A 142 -11.08 -11.81 7.78
CA VAL A 142 -10.46 -12.16 9.05
C VAL A 142 -10.98 -13.51 9.50
N LEU A 143 -10.05 -14.44 9.69
CA LEU A 143 -10.31 -15.74 10.26
C LEU A 143 -9.73 -15.79 11.67
N SER A 144 -10.25 -16.67 12.52
CA SER A 144 -9.67 -16.94 13.83
C SER A 144 -9.49 -18.41 14.10
N ILE A 145 -8.52 -18.72 14.94
CA ILE A 145 -8.23 -20.03 15.52
C ILE A 145 -7.91 -19.86 17.01
N GLU A 146 -7.79 -20.97 17.75
CA GLU A 146 -7.23 -20.91 19.10
C GLU A 146 -5.78 -20.43 19.08
N SER A 147 -5.41 -19.50 19.97
CA SER A 147 -4.09 -18.86 20.02
C SER A 147 -2.94 -19.87 20.17
N SER A 148 -3.18 -20.98 20.90
CA SER A 148 -2.22 -22.07 21.12
C SER A 148 -1.83 -22.83 19.86
N LYS A 149 -2.66 -22.76 18.82
CA LYS A 149 -2.47 -23.47 17.54
C LYS A 149 -1.67 -22.66 16.52
N ALA A 150 -1.50 -21.37 16.73
CA ALA A 150 -0.70 -20.52 15.85
C ALA A 150 0.78 -20.65 16.18
N LEU A 151 1.62 -21.01 15.21
CA LEU A 151 3.06 -21.19 15.39
C LEU A 151 3.77 -19.86 15.67
N SER A 152 3.49 -18.85 14.86
CA SER A 152 4.11 -17.52 14.95
C SER A 152 3.11 -16.42 14.59
N VAL A 153 3.53 -15.17 14.75
CA VAL A 153 2.79 -13.96 14.34
C VAL A 153 3.69 -13.14 13.45
N ALA A 154 3.20 -12.75 12.28
CA ALA A 154 3.93 -11.89 11.35
C ALA A 154 4.10 -10.47 11.93
N THR A 155 5.27 -9.88 11.73
CA THR A 155 5.52 -8.49 12.10
C THR A 155 4.90 -7.56 11.04
N MET A 156 4.06 -6.63 11.47
CA MET A 156 3.49 -5.62 10.57
C MET A 156 4.49 -4.49 10.33
N GLY A 157 4.73 -4.18 9.07
CA GLY A 157 5.54 -3.05 8.62
C GLY A 157 4.66 -1.85 8.24
N SER A 158 5.18 -1.03 7.33
CA SER A 158 4.45 0.13 6.78
C SER A 158 4.66 0.25 5.28
N SER A 159 3.54 0.25 4.54
CA SER A 159 3.55 0.52 3.10
C SER A 159 3.83 2.00 2.81
N GLU A 160 3.51 2.90 3.74
CA GLU A 160 3.75 4.34 3.60
C GLU A 160 5.24 4.67 3.57
N ASN A 161 6.03 3.95 4.39
CA ASN A 161 7.49 4.12 4.49
C ASN A 161 8.26 3.40 3.38
N ALA A 162 7.65 2.43 2.69
CA ALA A 162 8.29 1.70 1.59
C ALA A 162 8.50 2.63 0.38
N ARG A 163 9.63 2.46 -0.33
CA ARG A 163 10.04 3.29 -1.47
C ARG A 163 10.02 2.48 -2.75
N LEU A 164 9.81 3.13 -3.87
CA LEU A 164 9.95 2.51 -5.18
C LEU A 164 11.38 1.97 -5.35
N GLY A 165 11.49 0.71 -5.80
CA GLY A 165 12.75 0.01 -5.94
C GLY A 165 13.20 -0.75 -4.70
N ASP A 166 12.56 -0.59 -3.54
CA ASP A 166 12.86 -1.42 -2.36
C ASP A 166 12.58 -2.89 -2.68
N THR A 167 13.47 -3.77 -2.24
CA THR A 167 13.29 -5.22 -2.37
C THR A 167 12.07 -5.67 -1.58
N VAL A 168 11.22 -6.44 -2.23
CA VAL A 168 10.07 -7.09 -1.61
C VAL A 168 10.03 -8.57 -1.96
N PHE A 169 9.40 -9.38 -1.10
CA PHE A 169 9.17 -10.79 -1.37
C PHE A 169 7.81 -11.23 -0.85
N THR A 170 7.35 -12.38 -1.29
CA THR A 170 6.13 -13.00 -0.78
C THR A 170 6.38 -14.47 -0.46
N VAL A 171 5.64 -14.96 0.52
CA VAL A 171 5.57 -16.39 0.87
C VAL A 171 4.14 -16.84 0.66
N GLY A 172 3.94 -17.97 -0.03
CA GLY A 172 2.60 -18.47 -0.33
C GLY A 172 2.59 -19.90 -0.85
N ALA A 173 1.45 -20.34 -1.36
CA ALA A 173 1.23 -21.67 -1.89
C ALA A 173 0.68 -21.62 -3.32
N PRO A 174 1.47 -21.21 -4.32
CA PRO A 174 1.01 -21.06 -5.68
C PRO A 174 0.64 -22.42 -6.30
N ILE A 175 -0.37 -22.41 -7.19
CA ILE A 175 -0.77 -23.50 -8.09
C ILE A 175 -1.33 -24.73 -7.36
N ASN A 176 -0.57 -25.37 -6.50
CA ASN A 176 -0.95 -26.56 -5.74
C ASN A 176 -0.34 -26.48 -4.34
N ALA A 177 -1.22 -26.28 -3.34
CA ALA A 177 -0.81 -26.09 -1.96
C ALA A 177 -0.07 -27.28 -1.35
N ASP A 178 -0.38 -28.49 -1.79
CA ASP A 178 0.26 -29.70 -1.26
C ASP A 178 1.70 -29.86 -1.78
N THR A 179 1.97 -29.33 -2.97
CA THR A 179 3.29 -29.43 -3.62
C THR A 179 4.13 -28.19 -3.43
N TYR A 180 3.53 -27.00 -3.42
CA TYR A 180 4.21 -25.71 -3.49
C TYR A 180 3.96 -24.81 -2.28
N SER A 181 3.52 -25.37 -1.16
CA SER A 181 3.43 -24.62 0.12
C SER A 181 4.77 -24.02 0.49
N GLY A 182 4.75 -22.76 0.94
CA GLY A 182 5.97 -22.06 1.35
C GLY A 182 6.84 -21.54 0.19
N THR A 183 6.32 -21.50 -1.05
CA THR A 183 7.04 -20.91 -2.18
C THR A 183 7.31 -19.43 -1.94
N VAL A 184 8.57 -19.05 -2.13
CA VAL A 184 9.03 -17.66 -2.01
C VAL A 184 9.29 -17.08 -3.39
N THR A 185 8.74 -15.90 -3.68
CA THR A 185 9.10 -15.11 -4.84
C THR A 185 9.60 -13.74 -4.43
N ARG A 186 10.57 -13.19 -5.17
CA ARG A 186 11.21 -11.90 -4.86
C ARG A 186 11.11 -10.96 -6.05
N GLY A 187 11.01 -9.68 -5.76
CA GLY A 187 11.03 -8.59 -6.73
C GLY A 187 11.29 -7.25 -6.03
N ILE A 188 10.78 -6.18 -6.62
CA ILE A 188 10.85 -4.83 -6.07
C ILE A 188 9.45 -4.23 -5.92
N LEU A 189 9.33 -3.20 -5.11
CA LEU A 189 8.15 -2.33 -5.10
C LEU A 189 8.17 -1.45 -6.35
N SER A 190 7.39 -1.83 -7.38
CA SER A 190 7.35 -1.19 -8.69
C SER A 190 6.41 0.02 -8.73
N GLY A 191 5.44 0.11 -7.80
CA GLY A 191 4.47 1.20 -7.73
C GLY A 191 3.80 1.32 -6.38
N LYS A 192 3.41 2.56 -6.05
CA LYS A 192 2.57 2.89 -4.87
C LYS A 192 1.39 3.71 -5.31
N ASN A 193 0.29 3.61 -4.55
CA ASN A 193 -0.93 4.37 -4.79
C ASN A 193 -1.46 4.21 -6.24
N ARG A 194 -1.29 3.00 -6.81
CA ARG A 194 -1.84 2.69 -8.13
C ARG A 194 -3.33 2.44 -8.02
N LEU A 195 -4.14 3.21 -8.74
CA LEU A 195 -5.56 2.96 -8.82
C LEU A 195 -5.82 1.88 -9.88
N VAL A 196 -6.29 0.73 -9.42
CA VAL A 196 -6.66 -0.39 -10.28
C VAL A 196 -8.17 -0.58 -10.25
N SER A 197 -8.75 -0.87 -11.42
CA SER A 197 -10.16 -1.20 -11.55
C SER A 197 -10.39 -2.66 -11.15
N VAL A 198 -11.43 -2.90 -10.37
CA VAL A 198 -11.79 -4.23 -9.86
C VAL A 198 -13.26 -4.50 -10.13
N SER A 199 -13.61 -5.74 -10.47
CA SER A 199 -15.00 -6.19 -10.53
C SER A 199 -15.45 -6.73 -9.18
N SER A 200 -16.64 -6.34 -8.71
CA SER A 200 -17.27 -7.00 -7.57
C SER A 200 -17.64 -8.44 -7.94
N SER A 201 -17.83 -9.30 -6.93
CA SER A 201 -18.20 -10.71 -7.13
C SER A 201 -19.49 -10.88 -7.96
N ASN A 202 -20.34 -9.85 -8.00
CA ASN A 202 -21.64 -9.85 -8.67
C ASN A 202 -21.65 -9.03 -9.97
N SER A 203 -20.52 -8.51 -10.44
CA SER A 203 -20.44 -7.69 -11.64
C SER A 203 -19.45 -8.26 -12.63
N SER A 204 -19.86 -8.36 -13.89
CA SER A 204 -18.97 -8.70 -15.00
C SER A 204 -18.14 -7.50 -15.50
N ARG A 205 -18.35 -6.32 -14.93
CA ARG A 205 -17.64 -5.08 -15.26
C ARG A 205 -16.90 -4.54 -14.06
N ALA A 206 -15.79 -3.85 -14.31
CA ALA A 206 -15.08 -3.11 -13.27
C ALA A 206 -15.99 -1.99 -12.71
N ASP A 207 -16.47 -2.19 -11.50
CA ASP A 207 -17.38 -1.28 -10.82
C ASP A 207 -16.79 -0.65 -9.56
N MET A 208 -15.53 -0.96 -9.27
CA MET A 208 -14.77 -0.48 -8.12
C MET A 208 -13.34 -0.09 -8.54
N MET A 209 -12.71 0.80 -7.76
CA MET A 209 -11.28 1.06 -7.81
C MET A 209 -10.67 0.91 -6.44
N MET A 210 -9.43 0.43 -6.41
CA MET A 210 -8.63 0.30 -5.19
C MET A 210 -7.25 0.91 -5.39
N SER A 211 -6.75 1.59 -4.36
CA SER A 211 -5.35 2.03 -4.29
C SER A 211 -4.49 0.87 -3.81
N VAL A 212 -3.47 0.50 -4.58
CA VAL A 212 -2.65 -0.70 -4.34
C VAL A 212 -1.16 -0.42 -4.45
N LEU A 213 -0.37 -1.35 -3.90
CA LEU A 213 1.04 -1.51 -4.18
C LEU A 213 1.20 -2.36 -5.44
N GLN A 214 2.22 -2.06 -6.26
CA GLN A 214 2.60 -2.84 -7.42
C GLN A 214 3.98 -3.44 -7.20
N THR A 215 4.18 -4.70 -7.61
CA THR A 215 5.45 -5.42 -7.54
C THR A 215 5.65 -6.26 -8.79
N ASP A 216 6.90 -6.54 -9.14
CA ASP A 216 7.30 -7.52 -10.16
C ASP A 216 7.63 -8.91 -9.55
N ALA A 217 7.58 -9.05 -8.21
CA ALA A 217 7.55 -10.36 -7.58
C ALA A 217 6.39 -11.18 -8.16
N ALA A 218 6.63 -12.44 -8.51
CA ALA A 218 5.62 -13.28 -9.14
C ALA A 218 4.45 -13.55 -8.19
N ILE A 219 3.29 -12.97 -8.49
CA ILE A 219 2.01 -13.21 -7.81
C ILE A 219 1.18 -14.11 -8.71
N ASN A 220 0.98 -15.34 -8.29
CA ASN A 220 0.24 -16.37 -9.00
C ASN A 220 -0.96 -16.86 -8.19
N SER A 221 -1.84 -17.65 -8.82
CA SER A 221 -2.93 -18.32 -8.11
C SER A 221 -2.38 -19.11 -6.91
N GLY A 222 -2.95 -18.88 -5.73
CA GLY A 222 -2.50 -19.42 -4.45
C GLY A 222 -1.71 -18.45 -3.58
N ASN A 223 -1.07 -17.41 -4.13
CA ASN A 223 -0.42 -16.36 -3.33
C ASN A 223 -1.42 -15.30 -2.81
N SER A 224 -2.65 -15.27 -3.33
CA SER A 224 -3.72 -14.37 -2.86
C SER A 224 -3.96 -14.53 -1.37
N GLY A 225 -4.04 -13.42 -0.65
CA GLY A 225 -4.18 -13.37 0.81
C GLY A 225 -2.87 -13.50 1.57
N GLY A 226 -1.77 -13.88 0.90
CA GLY A 226 -0.45 -13.96 1.50
C GLY A 226 0.21 -12.59 1.67
N PRO A 227 1.26 -12.50 2.52
CA PRO A 227 1.93 -11.25 2.80
C PRO A 227 2.86 -10.83 1.65
N LEU A 228 2.86 -9.53 1.33
CA LEU A 228 3.97 -8.85 0.66
C LEU A 228 4.87 -8.26 1.74
N LEU A 229 6.13 -8.61 1.72
CA LEU A 229 7.09 -8.35 2.79
C LEU A 229 8.22 -7.45 2.29
N ASN A 230 8.74 -6.60 3.16
CA ASN A 230 9.99 -5.88 2.93
C ASN A 230 11.22 -6.75 3.25
N ALA A 231 12.41 -6.24 2.98
CA ALA A 231 13.68 -6.96 3.21
C ALA A 231 13.95 -7.31 4.70
N ASN A 232 13.21 -6.75 5.65
CA ASN A 232 13.32 -7.09 7.09
C ASN A 232 12.39 -8.24 7.50
N GLY A 233 11.51 -8.71 6.60
CA GLY A 233 10.47 -9.70 6.90
C GLY A 233 9.20 -9.09 7.51
N GLU A 234 9.01 -7.78 7.35
CA GLU A 234 7.82 -7.08 7.84
C GLU A 234 6.76 -6.98 6.72
N VAL A 235 5.50 -7.22 7.05
CA VAL A 235 4.38 -7.20 6.10
C VAL A 235 4.03 -5.76 5.75
N ILE A 236 4.16 -5.40 4.47
CA ILE A 236 3.79 -4.09 3.93
C ILE A 236 2.52 -4.13 3.08
N GLY A 237 2.04 -5.33 2.72
CA GLY A 237 0.80 -5.49 1.96
C GLY A 237 0.27 -6.92 1.97
N MET A 238 -0.93 -7.09 1.47
CA MET A 238 -1.59 -8.40 1.26
C MET A 238 -1.80 -8.62 -0.24
N ASN A 239 -1.19 -9.65 -0.80
CA ASN A 239 -1.26 -9.97 -2.23
C ASN A 239 -2.69 -10.26 -2.68
N SER A 240 -3.06 -9.81 -3.89
CA SER A 240 -4.35 -10.15 -4.48
C SER A 240 -4.24 -10.31 -6.00
N LEU A 241 -4.42 -11.53 -6.48
CA LEU A 241 -4.44 -11.84 -7.91
C LEU A 241 -5.67 -11.27 -8.62
N LYS A 242 -6.80 -11.12 -7.91
CA LYS A 242 -8.02 -10.49 -8.44
C LYS A 242 -7.76 -9.10 -9.02
N LEU A 243 -6.81 -8.36 -8.43
CA LEU A 243 -6.43 -7.03 -8.86
C LEU A 243 -5.63 -7.04 -10.18
N SER A 244 -4.86 -8.10 -10.44
CA SER A 244 -4.07 -8.26 -11.67
C SER A 244 -4.96 -8.64 -12.87
N SER A 245 -5.98 -9.45 -12.67
CA SER A 245 -6.86 -9.96 -13.73
C SER A 245 -7.85 -8.91 -14.27
N SER A 246 -8.17 -7.88 -13.48
CA SER A 246 -9.16 -6.85 -13.87
C SER A 246 -8.66 -5.87 -14.92
N SER A 247 -7.35 -5.77 -15.14
CA SER A 247 -6.74 -4.80 -16.06
C SER A 247 -6.55 -5.32 -17.48
N SER A 248 -6.88 -6.59 -17.77
CA SER A 248 -6.66 -7.16 -19.09
C SER A 248 -7.96 -7.32 -19.89
N THR A 249 -8.20 -6.39 -20.80
CA THR A 249 -9.14 -6.58 -21.93
C THR A 249 -8.52 -7.36 -23.09
N SER A 250 -7.26 -7.79 -22.97
CA SER A 250 -6.52 -8.55 -23.98
C SER A 250 -6.19 -9.95 -23.48
N THR A 251 -6.18 -10.91 -24.39
CA THR A 251 -5.78 -12.31 -24.18
C THR A 251 -4.28 -12.47 -23.84
N ALA A 252 -3.53 -11.38 -23.77
CA ALA A 252 -2.10 -11.40 -23.41
C ALA A 252 -1.96 -11.35 -21.87
N THR A 253 -1.32 -12.35 -21.30
CA THR A 253 -0.88 -12.35 -19.91
C THR A 253 0.20 -11.28 -19.76
N ILE A 254 -0.06 -10.27 -18.93
CA ILE A 254 0.95 -9.25 -18.61
C ILE A 254 1.82 -9.83 -17.49
N GLU A 255 3.02 -10.27 -17.82
CA GLU A 255 4.00 -10.74 -16.84
C GLU A 255 4.65 -9.56 -16.09
N GLY A 256 5.09 -9.79 -14.85
CA GLY A 256 5.79 -8.79 -14.04
C GLY A 256 4.92 -7.69 -13.44
N MET A 257 3.60 -7.88 -13.38
CA MET A 257 2.67 -6.97 -12.69
C MET A 257 1.84 -7.71 -11.64
N GLY A 258 2.34 -7.74 -10.42
CA GLY A 258 1.60 -8.16 -9.24
C GLY A 258 1.07 -6.97 -8.44
N PHE A 259 -0.02 -7.17 -7.70
CA PHE A 259 -0.60 -6.14 -6.85
C PHE A 259 -0.85 -6.66 -5.44
N ALA A 260 -0.73 -5.73 -4.46
CA ALA A 260 -1.04 -6.00 -3.08
C ALA A 260 -1.84 -4.84 -2.47
N ILE A 261 -2.77 -5.17 -1.60
CA ILE A 261 -3.51 -4.20 -0.77
C ILE A 261 -2.54 -3.67 0.28
N PRO A 262 -2.36 -2.34 0.43
CA PRO A 262 -1.50 -1.78 1.48
C PRO A 262 -1.88 -2.31 2.87
N ILE A 263 -0.89 -2.62 3.70
CA ILE A 263 -1.17 -3.26 5.00
C ILE A 263 -2.02 -2.40 5.91
N GLU A 264 -1.83 -1.08 5.91
CA GLU A 264 -2.63 -0.14 6.69
C GLU A 264 -4.11 -0.19 6.28
N THR A 265 -4.37 -0.33 4.97
CA THR A 265 -5.74 -0.49 4.45
C THR A 265 -6.35 -1.82 4.92
N ALA A 266 -5.62 -2.92 4.78
CA ALA A 266 -6.10 -4.23 5.23
C ALA A 266 -6.39 -4.25 6.75
N LEU A 267 -5.48 -3.71 7.57
CA LEU A 267 -5.64 -3.64 9.02
C LEU A 267 -6.79 -2.71 9.47
N LYS A 268 -7.01 -1.60 8.74
CA LYS A 268 -8.17 -0.71 9.00
C LYS A 268 -9.50 -1.47 8.91
N TYR A 269 -9.65 -2.30 7.89
CA TYR A 269 -10.85 -3.13 7.74
C TYR A 269 -10.85 -4.31 8.72
N ALA A 270 -9.71 -4.98 8.90
CA ALA A 270 -9.58 -6.10 9.84
C ALA A 270 -10.02 -5.74 11.25
N ALA A 271 -9.68 -4.55 11.75
CA ALA A 271 -10.06 -4.08 13.09
C ALA A 271 -11.59 -4.01 13.33
N LYS A 272 -12.38 -3.81 12.28
CA LYS A 272 -13.85 -3.87 12.33
C LYS A 272 -14.35 -5.31 12.17
N LEU A 273 -13.77 -6.03 11.22
CA LEU A 273 -14.15 -7.41 10.89
C LEU A 273 -13.89 -8.39 12.05
N GLU A 274 -12.82 -8.18 12.85
CA GLU A 274 -12.54 -8.93 14.08
C GLU A 274 -13.70 -8.91 15.08
N LYS A 275 -14.45 -7.81 15.10
CA LYS A 275 -15.61 -7.58 16.00
C LYS A 275 -16.92 -8.06 15.38
N GLY A 276 -16.89 -8.57 14.15
CA GLY A 276 -18.10 -8.89 13.40
C GLY A 276 -18.90 -7.67 12.93
N GLU A 277 -18.26 -6.50 12.88
CA GLU A 277 -18.91 -5.26 12.44
C GLU A 277 -19.04 -5.25 10.91
N THR A 278 -20.16 -4.75 10.40
CA THR A 278 -20.35 -4.47 8.97
C THR A 278 -19.57 -3.21 8.61
N ILE A 279 -18.92 -3.23 7.46
CA ILE A 279 -18.24 -2.04 6.93
C ILE A 279 -19.29 -1.13 6.30
N GLU A 280 -19.69 -0.12 7.03
CA GLU A 280 -20.57 0.93 6.51
C GLU A 280 -19.82 1.80 5.51
N ARG A 281 -20.48 2.08 4.39
CA ARG A 281 -19.95 2.94 3.32
C ARG A 281 -20.97 4.01 2.99
N PRO A 282 -20.52 5.26 2.84
CA PRO A 282 -21.41 6.35 2.47
C PRO A 282 -22.06 6.12 1.13
N SER A 283 -23.28 6.55 0.97
CA SER A 283 -24.06 6.42 -0.25
C SER A 283 -24.62 7.76 -0.74
N LEU A 284 -24.90 7.82 -2.05
CA LEU A 284 -25.63 8.94 -2.66
C LEU A 284 -27.12 8.62 -2.80
N GLY A 285 -27.48 7.33 -2.81
CA GLY A 285 -28.86 6.87 -3.05
C GLY A 285 -29.32 7.13 -4.49
N VAL A 286 -28.51 6.71 -5.46
CA VAL A 286 -28.79 6.87 -6.90
C VAL A 286 -28.52 5.58 -7.67
N SER A 287 -29.23 5.39 -8.81
CA SER A 287 -28.83 4.43 -9.84
C SER A 287 -28.03 5.17 -10.92
N MET A 288 -26.92 4.56 -11.34
CA MET A 288 -25.88 5.20 -12.12
C MET A 288 -25.42 4.33 -13.28
N LEU A 289 -25.03 4.97 -14.40
CA LEU A 289 -24.39 4.35 -15.56
C LEU A 289 -23.16 5.18 -15.98
N ASN A 290 -22.15 4.52 -16.55
CA ASN A 290 -21.08 5.29 -17.19
C ASN A 290 -21.59 5.95 -18.46
N VAL A 291 -21.17 7.19 -18.72
CA VAL A 291 -21.44 7.84 -20.02
C VAL A 291 -20.83 7.02 -21.16
N SER A 292 -19.68 6.39 -20.95
CA SER A 292 -19.02 5.53 -21.93
C SER A 292 -19.81 4.27 -22.31
N ASP A 293 -20.82 3.88 -21.54
CA ASP A 293 -21.65 2.70 -21.83
C ASP A 293 -22.77 3.01 -22.85
N PHE A 294 -22.98 4.29 -23.16
CA PHE A 294 -23.94 4.71 -24.20
C PHE A 294 -23.33 4.62 -25.60
N ASN A 295 -24.17 4.45 -26.61
CA ASN A 295 -23.74 4.51 -28.01
C ASN A 295 -23.34 5.92 -28.42
N TYR A 296 -22.51 6.05 -29.47
CA TYR A 296 -21.95 7.33 -29.94
C TYR A 296 -23.01 8.43 -30.24
N PRO A 297 -24.14 8.16 -30.91
CA PRO A 297 -25.17 9.16 -31.09
C PRO A 297 -25.76 9.71 -29.78
N THR A 298 -25.93 8.84 -28.78
CA THR A 298 -26.45 9.24 -27.48
C THR A 298 -25.43 10.09 -26.71
N ILE A 299 -24.16 9.73 -26.74
CA ILE A 299 -23.06 10.50 -26.09
C ILE A 299 -23.03 11.92 -26.67
N ASN A 300 -23.08 12.06 -27.98
CA ASN A 300 -23.08 13.40 -28.63
C ASN A 300 -24.25 14.29 -28.16
N ASN A 301 -25.40 13.70 -27.88
CA ASN A 301 -26.57 14.43 -27.40
C ASN A 301 -26.49 14.75 -25.88
N LEU A 302 -25.62 14.08 -25.13
CA LEU A 302 -25.44 14.37 -23.70
C LEU A 302 -24.63 15.65 -23.45
N GLY A 303 -23.83 16.09 -24.42
CA GLY A 303 -23.00 17.30 -24.31
C GLY A 303 -21.71 17.15 -23.50
N VAL A 304 -21.42 15.94 -23.00
CA VAL A 304 -20.17 15.56 -22.33
C VAL A 304 -19.77 14.15 -22.77
N SER A 305 -18.45 13.90 -22.87
CA SER A 305 -17.91 12.63 -23.38
C SER A 305 -17.57 11.61 -22.30
N SER A 306 -17.57 12.01 -21.04
CA SER A 306 -17.25 11.15 -19.88
C SER A 306 -18.01 11.60 -18.65
N GLY A 307 -18.08 10.73 -17.65
CA GLY A 307 -18.75 10.98 -16.39
C GLY A 307 -19.72 9.87 -16.01
N VAL A 308 -20.53 10.13 -15.01
CA VAL A 308 -21.51 9.19 -14.44
C VAL A 308 -22.92 9.76 -14.61
N TYR A 309 -23.71 9.12 -15.44
CA TYR A 309 -25.10 9.49 -15.71
C TYR A 309 -26.01 8.99 -14.58
N ILE A 310 -26.82 9.89 -14.02
CA ILE A 310 -27.81 9.58 -12.98
C ILE A 310 -29.12 9.14 -13.64
N GLN A 311 -29.39 7.85 -13.54
CA GLN A 311 -30.61 7.25 -14.10
C GLN A 311 -31.82 7.52 -13.20
N THR A 312 -31.67 7.25 -11.90
CA THR A 312 -32.71 7.50 -10.90
C THR A 312 -32.13 8.00 -9.59
N VAL A 313 -32.85 8.89 -8.92
CA VAL A 313 -32.56 9.38 -7.58
C VAL A 313 -33.61 8.78 -6.63
N VAL A 314 -33.16 8.14 -5.56
CA VAL A 314 -34.02 7.57 -4.53
C VAL A 314 -34.61 8.69 -3.68
N SER A 315 -35.93 8.65 -3.43
CA SER A 315 -36.59 9.66 -2.60
C SER A 315 -36.06 9.62 -1.15
N GLY A 316 -35.81 10.80 -0.58
CA GLY A 316 -35.24 10.97 0.76
C GLY A 316 -33.73 10.78 0.84
N SER A 317 -33.08 10.42 -0.27
CA SER A 317 -31.62 10.16 -0.30
C SER A 317 -30.78 11.43 -0.17
N PRO A 318 -29.46 11.29 0.15
CA PRO A 318 -28.48 12.37 0.08
C PRO A 318 -28.51 13.13 -1.25
N ALA A 319 -28.57 12.39 -2.35
CA ALA A 319 -28.62 12.98 -3.70
C ALA A 319 -29.84 13.87 -3.91
N GLU A 320 -31.04 13.42 -3.50
CA GLU A 320 -32.25 14.23 -3.60
C GLU A 320 -32.16 15.49 -2.75
N LYS A 321 -31.79 15.33 -1.47
CA LYS A 321 -31.61 16.45 -0.52
C LYS A 321 -30.57 17.45 -1.00
N GLY A 322 -29.48 16.98 -1.60
CA GLY A 322 -28.41 17.79 -2.17
C GLY A 322 -28.72 18.37 -3.56
N GLY A 323 -29.88 18.04 -4.16
CA GLY A 323 -30.36 18.62 -5.41
C GLY A 323 -29.89 17.95 -6.69
N ILE A 324 -29.34 16.72 -6.62
CA ILE A 324 -29.10 15.87 -7.79
C ILE A 324 -30.46 15.45 -8.39
N LYS A 325 -30.55 15.35 -9.70
CA LYS A 325 -31.76 15.00 -10.43
C LYS A 325 -31.50 13.91 -11.45
N ASN A 326 -32.56 13.17 -11.81
CA ASN A 326 -32.52 12.26 -12.93
C ASN A 326 -32.06 12.98 -14.21
N GLY A 327 -31.16 12.39 -14.95
CA GLY A 327 -30.54 12.94 -16.15
C GLY A 327 -29.34 13.85 -15.92
N ASP A 328 -28.93 14.08 -14.68
CA ASP A 328 -27.65 14.73 -14.39
C ASP A 328 -26.48 13.83 -14.79
N ILE A 329 -25.36 14.43 -15.15
CA ILE A 329 -24.11 13.71 -15.34
C ILE A 329 -23.09 14.26 -14.33
N ILE A 330 -22.65 13.42 -13.40
CA ILE A 330 -21.57 13.77 -12.47
C ILE A 330 -20.27 13.79 -13.25
N VAL A 331 -19.61 14.94 -13.28
CA VAL A 331 -18.36 15.17 -14.02
C VAL A 331 -17.18 15.45 -13.10
N SER A 332 -17.43 15.86 -11.84
CA SER A 332 -16.39 16.05 -10.83
C SER A 332 -16.95 15.77 -9.45
N ALA A 333 -16.08 15.28 -8.56
CA ALA A 333 -16.34 15.07 -7.15
C ALA A 333 -15.09 15.46 -6.35
N ASP A 334 -15.25 16.34 -5.34
CA ASP A 334 -14.15 16.93 -4.53
C ASP A 334 -13.01 17.47 -5.41
N ASP A 335 -13.37 18.27 -6.39
CA ASP A 335 -12.46 18.92 -7.35
C ASP A 335 -11.64 17.95 -8.22
N LYS A 336 -12.01 16.65 -8.25
CA LYS A 336 -11.40 15.61 -9.10
C LYS A 336 -12.35 15.24 -10.23
N ASP A 337 -11.84 15.16 -11.46
CA ASP A 337 -12.63 14.79 -12.62
C ASP A 337 -13.11 13.34 -12.50
N VAL A 338 -14.43 13.15 -12.61
CA VAL A 338 -15.08 11.83 -12.57
C VAL A 338 -15.25 11.33 -14.00
N THR A 339 -14.50 10.30 -14.37
CA THR A 339 -14.54 9.71 -15.71
C THR A 339 -15.45 8.48 -15.80
N ASN A 340 -15.68 7.78 -14.67
CA ASN A 340 -16.48 6.57 -14.61
C ASN A 340 -17.01 6.29 -13.19
N LEU A 341 -17.93 5.33 -13.10
CA LEU A 341 -18.61 4.90 -11.88
C LEU A 341 -17.64 4.37 -10.82
N ALA A 342 -16.65 3.57 -11.24
CA ALA A 342 -15.70 2.95 -10.31
C ALA A 342 -14.84 4.03 -9.60
N TYR A 343 -14.44 5.08 -10.34
CA TYR A 343 -13.70 6.19 -9.76
C TYR A 343 -14.57 7.06 -8.85
N LEU A 344 -15.83 7.32 -9.22
CA LEU A 344 -16.77 8.01 -8.33
C LEU A 344 -16.96 7.26 -7.01
N ARG A 345 -17.15 5.93 -7.06
CA ARG A 345 -17.22 5.11 -5.83
C ARG A 345 -15.95 5.17 -5.00
N TYR A 346 -14.77 5.13 -5.64
CA TYR A 346 -13.50 5.29 -4.94
C TYR A 346 -13.43 6.62 -4.19
N LEU A 347 -13.83 7.73 -4.81
CA LEU A 347 -13.88 9.04 -4.17
C LEU A 347 -14.90 9.05 -3.02
N LEU A 348 -16.09 8.52 -3.25
CA LEU A 348 -17.15 8.43 -2.25
C LEU A 348 -16.72 7.65 -1.01
N TYR A 349 -16.04 6.51 -1.17
CA TYR A 349 -15.63 5.64 -0.06
C TYR A 349 -14.37 6.11 0.68
N ASN A 350 -13.78 7.22 0.26
CA ASN A 350 -12.79 7.95 1.06
C ASN A 350 -13.45 8.84 2.14
N HIS A 351 -14.78 9.02 2.06
CA HIS A 351 -15.58 9.69 3.09
C HIS A 351 -16.14 8.71 4.11
N THR A 352 -16.68 9.24 5.15
CA THR A 352 -17.49 8.54 6.17
C THR A 352 -18.95 9.03 6.10
N VAL A 353 -19.86 8.23 6.64
CA VAL A 353 -21.26 8.64 6.80
C VAL A 353 -21.31 9.93 7.62
N GLY A 354 -22.07 10.92 7.15
CA GLY A 354 -22.18 12.26 7.73
C GLY A 354 -21.25 13.31 7.14
N ASP A 355 -20.21 12.90 6.38
CA ASP A 355 -19.34 13.87 5.68
C ASP A 355 -20.09 14.57 4.55
N THR A 356 -19.54 15.69 4.11
CA THR A 356 -20.02 16.41 2.92
C THR A 356 -19.09 16.19 1.74
N MET A 357 -19.66 16.00 0.55
CA MET A 357 -18.95 15.83 -0.71
C MET A 357 -19.39 16.92 -1.69
N LYS A 358 -18.44 17.59 -2.35
CA LYS A 358 -18.71 18.52 -3.43
C LYS A 358 -18.88 17.74 -4.73
N ILE A 359 -19.99 17.94 -5.41
CA ILE A 359 -20.29 17.27 -6.68
C ILE A 359 -20.59 18.32 -7.74
N LYS A 360 -19.88 18.24 -8.87
CA LYS A 360 -20.22 19.03 -10.06
C LYS A 360 -20.99 18.17 -11.03
N VAL A 361 -22.18 18.62 -11.40
CA VAL A 361 -23.04 17.95 -12.39
C VAL A 361 -23.16 18.81 -13.65
N TYR A 362 -23.27 18.11 -14.79
CA TYR A 362 -23.72 18.71 -16.05
C TYR A 362 -25.22 18.43 -16.22
N ARG A 363 -26.01 19.49 -16.35
CA ARG A 363 -27.47 19.44 -16.42
C ARG A 363 -27.97 20.34 -17.52
N LYS A 364 -28.54 19.80 -18.60
CA LYS A 364 -29.19 20.54 -19.71
C LYS A 364 -28.31 21.67 -20.29
N GLY A 365 -27.03 21.42 -20.51
CA GLY A 365 -26.11 22.39 -21.11
C GLY A 365 -25.33 23.25 -20.11
N GLU A 366 -25.59 23.14 -18.80
CA GLU A 366 -24.96 23.95 -17.74
C GLU A 366 -24.25 23.07 -16.71
N TYR A 367 -23.14 23.57 -16.16
CA TYR A 367 -22.49 22.98 -14.99
C TYR A 367 -23.07 23.57 -13.71
N LYS A 368 -23.33 22.70 -12.72
CA LYS A 368 -23.83 23.09 -11.39
C LYS A 368 -23.00 22.43 -10.32
N GLU A 369 -22.61 23.19 -9.30
CA GLU A 369 -21.93 22.67 -8.11
C GLU A 369 -22.97 22.44 -7.00
N LEU A 370 -22.89 21.26 -6.40
CA LEU A 370 -23.77 20.81 -5.33
C LEU A 370 -22.91 20.32 -4.16
N THR A 371 -23.41 20.51 -2.94
CA THR A 371 -22.79 19.93 -1.74
C THR A 371 -23.76 18.89 -1.18
N ILE A 372 -23.30 17.66 -1.05
CA ILE A 372 -24.11 16.52 -0.64
C ILE A 372 -23.62 16.04 0.73
N THR A 373 -24.51 15.94 1.70
CA THR A 373 -24.23 15.25 2.98
C THR A 373 -24.53 13.77 2.78
N LEU A 374 -23.55 12.94 3.03
CA LEU A 374 -23.58 11.48 2.77
C LEU A 374 -24.26 10.73 3.93
N ASP A 375 -25.00 9.67 3.61
CA ASP A 375 -25.63 8.76 4.60
C ASP A 375 -25.20 7.31 4.40
#